data_a956be35f0ae54419b289964f9bb4c30
#
_entry.id   a956be35f0ae54419b289964f9bb4c30
#
_cell.length_a   1.000
_cell.length_b   1.000
_cell.length_c   1.000
_cell.angle_alpha   90.00
_cell.angle_beta   90.00
_cell.angle_gamma   90.00
#
_symmetry.space_group_name_H-M   'P 1'
#
loop_
_entity.id
_entity.type
_entity.pdbx_description
1 polymer ?
#
loop_
_entity_poly.entity_id
_entity_poly.type
_entity_poly.pdbx_seq_one_letter_code
_entity_poly.pdbx_strand_id
1 'polypeptide(L)'
;MDEKDIEIIEETEKIKETENETEAERIASEEVEAEMQVKEMETFKEMSPVRLVLRRFFRSKLSIVGIVMLVFLFAFSFLGPVIYTKWEETVPDSAETTVEDENMTSYKDKDGNVIEITEVVSITQAYRMYAAPSREHLLGTDDNGLDIFVRLMYGGRISLTIGFIVVILETLIGVILGGIAGYFGGIVDQIIMRIVDIFNCVPTLPILLIASSVINSWDVSADKQIYFLMAMITLFSWSGVARLVRGQILSLREQEYMTATEVMGIPTWRRIFVHLLPNVMPQLIVSMTLGLGSVILYESTLSYLGLGVQPPKAAWGTMISKADNPVILSNHMNMWLPAGIMIVIAVLGFNFVGDGLRDAMDPKARK
;
A
#
# COMPACT_ATOMS: atom_id res chain seq x y z
N MET A 1 -35.76 -15.22 -75.54
CA MET A 1 -35.21 -14.76 -74.19
C MET A 1 -36.08 -13.58 -73.81
N ASP A 2 -36.85 -13.75 -72.78
CA ASP A 2 -37.87 -12.78 -72.41
C ASP A 2 -37.17 -11.57 -71.72
N GLU A 3 -37.71 -10.37 -71.87
CA GLU A 3 -37.14 -9.15 -71.29
C GLU A 3 -36.90 -9.29 -69.81
N LYS A 4 -37.67 -10.10 -69.10
CA LYS A 4 -37.51 -10.49 -67.70
C LYS A 4 -36.26 -11.33 -67.40
N ASP A 5 -35.82 -12.15 -68.33
CA ASP A 5 -34.63 -12.99 -68.17
C ASP A 5 -33.34 -12.16 -68.24
N ILE A 6 -33.38 -11.05 -69.02
CA ILE A 6 -32.25 -10.09 -69.09
C ILE A 6 -32.10 -9.27 -67.82
N GLU A 7 -33.21 -8.81 -67.27
CA GLU A 7 -33.24 -8.02 -66.00
C GLU A 7 -32.72 -8.83 -64.78
N ILE A 8 -33.07 -10.13 -64.72
CA ILE A 8 -32.57 -11.04 -63.65
C ILE A 8 -31.08 -11.30 -63.83
N ILE A 9 -30.55 -11.39 -65.04
CA ILE A 9 -29.12 -11.60 -65.30
C ILE A 9 -28.32 -10.33 -64.87
N GLU A 10 -28.78 -9.13 -65.24
CA GLU A 10 -28.11 -7.85 -64.80
C GLU A 10 -28.16 -7.63 -63.34
N GLU A 11 -29.24 -7.98 -62.64
CA GLU A 11 -29.35 -7.87 -61.18
C GLU A 11 -28.44 -8.85 -60.45
N THR A 12 -28.33 -10.10 -61.03
CA THR A 12 -27.43 -11.13 -60.50
C THR A 12 -25.93 -10.79 -60.67
N GLU A 13 -25.59 -10.15 -61.83
CA GLU A 13 -24.20 -9.66 -62.04
C GLU A 13 -23.86 -8.52 -61.13
N LYS A 14 -24.76 -7.55 -60.90
CA LYS A 14 -24.56 -6.46 -59.93
C LYS A 14 -24.39 -6.95 -58.52
N ILE A 15 -25.16 -7.95 -58.09
CA ILE A 15 -25.00 -8.55 -56.75
C ILE A 15 -23.64 -9.21 -56.60
N LYS A 16 -23.17 -9.95 -57.62
CA LYS A 16 -21.85 -10.57 -57.62
C LYS A 16 -20.70 -9.58 -57.65
N GLU A 17 -20.84 -8.45 -58.35
CA GLU A 17 -19.84 -7.38 -58.31
C GLU A 17 -19.75 -6.74 -56.93
N THR A 18 -20.89 -6.48 -56.28
CA THR A 18 -20.94 -5.90 -54.92
C THR A 18 -20.38 -6.87 -53.86
N GLU A 19 -20.66 -8.17 -53.98
CA GLU A 19 -20.08 -9.21 -53.11
C GLU A 19 -18.55 -9.32 -53.29
N ASN A 20 -18.05 -9.27 -54.53
CA ASN A 20 -16.62 -9.30 -54.83
C ASN A 20 -15.89 -8.03 -54.32
N GLU A 21 -16.49 -6.84 -54.45
CA GLU A 21 -15.91 -5.60 -53.89
C GLU A 21 -15.84 -5.65 -52.34
N THR A 22 -16.90 -6.16 -51.70
CA THR A 22 -16.95 -6.29 -50.22
C THR A 22 -15.93 -7.32 -49.71
N GLU A 23 -15.72 -8.41 -50.46
CA GLU A 23 -14.74 -9.45 -50.15
C GLU A 23 -13.29 -8.95 -50.39
N ALA A 24 -13.06 -8.16 -51.43
CA ALA A 24 -11.76 -7.52 -51.70
C ALA A 24 -11.40 -6.48 -50.64
N GLU A 25 -12.35 -5.66 -50.16
CA GLU A 25 -12.13 -4.70 -49.06
C GLU A 25 -11.84 -5.43 -47.73
N ARG A 26 -12.49 -6.59 -47.51
CA ARG A 26 -12.23 -7.40 -46.32
C ARG A 26 -10.83 -8.01 -46.31
N ILE A 27 -10.41 -8.55 -47.47
CA ILE A 27 -9.06 -9.12 -47.65
C ILE A 27 -8.00 -8.01 -47.49
N ALA A 28 -8.22 -6.83 -48.09
CA ALA A 28 -7.30 -5.71 -47.95
C ALA A 28 -7.19 -5.22 -46.52
N SER A 29 -8.30 -5.22 -45.75
CA SER A 29 -8.27 -4.86 -44.33
C SER A 29 -7.54 -5.90 -43.47
N GLU A 30 -7.72 -7.20 -43.78
CA GLU A 30 -7.00 -8.29 -43.10
C GLU A 30 -5.49 -8.27 -43.41
N GLU A 31 -5.09 -7.94 -44.65
CA GLU A 31 -3.68 -7.78 -45.03
C GLU A 31 -3.03 -6.58 -44.34
N VAL A 32 -3.71 -5.44 -44.23
CA VAL A 32 -3.22 -4.26 -43.52
C VAL A 32 -3.10 -4.54 -42.01
N GLU A 33 -4.05 -5.26 -41.42
CA GLU A 33 -3.93 -5.69 -40.02
C GLU A 33 -2.77 -6.68 -39.80
N ALA A 34 -2.55 -7.61 -40.74
CA ALA A 34 -1.44 -8.54 -40.68
C ALA A 34 -0.08 -7.83 -40.81
N GLU A 35 0.05 -6.87 -41.75
CA GLU A 35 1.26 -6.06 -41.89
C GLU A 35 1.52 -5.20 -40.66
N MET A 36 0.48 -4.60 -40.04
CA MET A 36 0.63 -3.86 -38.80
C MET A 36 1.08 -4.76 -37.65
N GLN A 37 0.55 -5.98 -37.55
CA GLN A 37 0.96 -6.96 -36.54
C GLN A 37 2.41 -7.42 -36.75
N VAL A 38 2.86 -7.64 -38.00
CA VAL A 38 4.26 -7.97 -38.29
C VAL A 38 5.19 -6.82 -37.92
N LYS A 39 4.83 -5.59 -38.26
CA LYS A 39 5.61 -4.40 -37.94
C LYS A 39 5.66 -4.11 -36.43
N GLU A 40 4.57 -4.38 -35.72
CA GLU A 40 4.57 -4.36 -34.25
C GLU A 40 5.48 -5.45 -33.67
N MET A 41 5.43 -6.69 -34.20
CA MET A 41 6.30 -7.78 -33.74
C MET A 41 7.79 -7.49 -33.99
N GLU A 42 8.15 -6.87 -35.11
CA GLU A 42 9.53 -6.46 -35.39
C GLU A 42 9.99 -5.35 -34.44
N THR A 43 9.13 -4.36 -34.14
CA THR A 43 9.42 -3.30 -33.16
C THR A 43 9.57 -3.86 -31.75
N PHE A 44 8.82 -4.90 -31.37
CA PHE A 44 8.95 -5.59 -30.08
C PHE A 44 10.26 -6.40 -29.99
N LYS A 45 10.78 -6.91 -31.10
CA LYS A 45 12.03 -7.70 -31.12
C LYS A 45 13.27 -6.87 -30.84
N GLU A 46 13.22 -5.55 -31.14
CA GLU A 46 14.32 -4.61 -30.89
C GLU A 46 14.27 -3.92 -29.52
N MET A 47 13.17 -4.08 -28.76
CA MET A 47 13.00 -3.40 -27.47
C MET A 47 13.60 -4.20 -26.32
N SER A 48 14.31 -3.52 -25.40
CA SER A 48 14.74 -4.15 -24.15
C SER A 48 13.54 -4.66 -23.35
N PRO A 49 13.67 -5.78 -22.60
CA PRO A 49 12.57 -6.35 -21.82
C PRO A 49 11.91 -5.35 -20.86
N VAL A 50 12.70 -4.47 -20.24
CA VAL A 50 12.19 -3.42 -19.34
C VAL A 50 11.32 -2.41 -20.07
N ARG A 51 11.73 -1.98 -21.27
CA ARG A 51 10.95 -1.02 -22.08
C ARG A 51 9.62 -1.61 -22.54
N LEU A 52 9.60 -2.91 -22.82
CA LEU A 52 8.38 -3.64 -23.18
C LEU A 52 7.40 -3.67 -21.99
N VAL A 53 7.88 -4.02 -20.80
CA VAL A 53 7.06 -4.05 -19.57
C VAL A 53 6.51 -2.66 -19.28
N LEU A 54 7.33 -1.61 -19.33
CA LEU A 54 6.88 -0.23 -19.13
C LEU A 54 5.81 0.19 -20.13
N ARG A 55 5.99 -0.12 -21.43
CA ARG A 55 5.00 0.21 -22.47
C ARG A 55 3.66 -0.49 -22.23
N ARG A 56 3.69 -1.77 -21.86
CA ARG A 56 2.47 -2.53 -21.52
C ARG A 56 1.79 -1.99 -20.27
N PHE A 57 2.56 -1.70 -19.25
CA PHE A 57 2.08 -1.15 -17.99
C PHE A 57 1.34 0.19 -18.19
N PHE A 58 1.93 1.13 -18.93
CA PHE A 58 1.30 2.43 -19.21
C PHE A 58 0.15 2.38 -20.24
N ARG A 59 -0.07 1.23 -20.91
CA ARG A 59 -1.26 1.02 -21.73
C ARG A 59 -2.51 0.73 -20.90
N SER A 60 -2.36 0.21 -19.69
CA SER A 60 -3.46 -0.07 -18.77
C SER A 60 -3.97 1.21 -18.10
N LYS A 61 -5.23 1.53 -18.29
CA LYS A 61 -5.87 2.70 -17.65
C LYS A 61 -5.89 2.58 -16.13
N LEU A 62 -6.10 1.36 -15.59
CA LEU A 62 -6.11 1.10 -14.16
C LEU A 62 -4.74 1.32 -13.54
N SER A 63 -3.67 0.91 -14.22
CA SER A 63 -2.29 1.15 -13.76
C SER A 63 -1.98 2.65 -13.65
N ILE A 64 -2.44 3.46 -14.62
CA ILE A 64 -2.26 4.91 -14.60
C ILE A 64 -3.04 5.53 -13.41
N VAL A 65 -4.30 5.11 -13.20
CA VAL A 65 -5.08 5.55 -12.04
C VAL A 65 -4.38 5.19 -10.74
N GLY A 66 -3.87 3.96 -10.62
CA GLY A 66 -3.11 3.52 -9.45
C GLY A 66 -1.87 4.38 -9.19
N ILE A 67 -1.08 4.70 -10.24
CA ILE A 67 0.07 5.61 -10.10
C ILE A 67 -0.36 7.00 -9.62
N VAL A 68 -1.41 7.57 -10.21
CA VAL A 68 -1.89 8.91 -9.82
C VAL A 68 -2.31 8.89 -8.34
N MET A 69 -3.03 7.85 -7.90
CA MET A 69 -3.40 7.68 -6.49
C MET A 69 -2.18 7.60 -5.58
N LEU A 70 -1.17 6.80 -5.93
CA LEU A 70 0.05 6.66 -5.14
C LEU A 70 0.88 7.95 -5.14
N VAL A 71 1.05 8.61 -6.29
CA VAL A 71 1.76 9.90 -6.35
C VAL A 71 1.09 10.94 -5.47
N PHE A 72 -0.25 11.01 -5.50
CA PHE A 72 -1.00 11.86 -4.59
C PHE A 72 -0.73 11.53 -3.13
N LEU A 73 -0.81 10.24 -2.73
CA LEU A 73 -0.55 9.80 -1.36
C LEU A 73 0.85 10.13 -0.88
N PHE A 74 1.87 9.85 -1.71
CA PHE A 74 3.26 10.16 -1.35
C PHE A 74 3.50 11.67 -1.27
N ALA A 75 3.00 12.43 -2.24
CA ALA A 75 3.10 13.89 -2.21
C ALA A 75 2.41 14.46 -0.97
N PHE A 76 1.19 14.01 -0.67
CA PHE A 76 0.43 14.43 0.50
C PHE A 76 1.15 14.10 1.81
N SER A 77 1.63 12.87 1.97
CA SER A 77 2.21 12.40 3.23
C SER A 77 3.65 12.90 3.47
N PHE A 78 4.45 13.06 2.43
CA PHE A 78 5.87 13.42 2.58
C PHE A 78 6.16 14.89 2.26
N LEU A 79 5.52 15.48 1.22
CA LEU A 79 5.68 16.89 0.88
C LEU A 79 4.69 17.78 1.65
N GLY A 80 3.49 17.26 1.96
CA GLY A 80 2.47 17.99 2.70
C GLY A 80 2.98 18.64 3.98
N PRO A 81 3.64 17.93 4.90
CA PRO A 81 4.19 18.51 6.13
C PRO A 81 5.29 19.57 5.91
N VAL A 82 5.96 19.54 4.76
CA VAL A 82 6.98 20.54 4.41
C VAL A 82 6.33 21.82 3.87
N ILE A 83 5.20 21.69 3.16
CA ILE A 83 4.48 22.81 2.57
C ILE A 83 3.54 23.47 3.58
N TYR A 84 2.84 22.65 4.37
CA TYR A 84 1.86 23.09 5.35
C TYR A 84 2.48 23.04 6.76
N THR A 85 3.16 24.13 7.14
CA THR A 85 3.91 24.28 8.40
C THR A 85 3.14 25.07 9.46
N LYS A 86 1.85 25.29 9.25
CA LYS A 86 1.04 26.13 10.16
C LYS A 86 0.86 25.52 11.54
N TRP A 87 0.74 24.20 11.61
CA TRP A 87 0.53 23.44 12.84
C TRP A 87 1.53 22.30 12.96
N GLU A 88 1.87 21.92 14.18
CA GLU A 88 2.73 20.77 14.46
C GLU A 88 1.89 19.51 14.75
N GLU A 89 2.43 18.31 14.48
CA GLU A 89 1.73 17.04 14.67
C GLU A 89 1.31 16.79 16.13
N THR A 90 2.16 17.22 17.08
CA THR A 90 2.07 16.85 18.51
C THR A 90 1.76 18.02 19.44
N VAL A 91 1.62 19.22 18.89
CA VAL A 91 1.32 20.42 19.66
C VAL A 91 -0.15 20.79 19.48
N PRO A 92 -0.95 20.69 20.55
CA PRO A 92 -2.36 21.04 20.49
C PRO A 92 -2.56 22.56 20.36
N ASP A 93 -3.63 22.95 19.68
CA ASP A 93 -4.06 24.35 19.68
C ASP A 93 -4.59 24.72 21.07
N SER A 94 -3.91 25.65 21.73
CA SER A 94 -4.29 26.14 23.05
C SER A 94 -4.89 27.54 22.95
N ALA A 95 -6.15 27.67 23.37
CA ALA A 95 -6.70 28.98 23.66
C ALA A 95 -6.25 29.40 25.05
N GLU A 96 -5.56 30.51 25.18
CA GLU A 96 -5.36 31.13 26.46
C GLU A 96 -6.72 31.61 27.01
N THR A 97 -7.27 30.85 27.91
CA THR A 97 -8.43 31.32 28.69
C THR A 97 -7.89 31.97 29.95
N THR A 98 -7.71 33.27 29.90
CA THR A 98 -7.57 34.06 31.12
C THR A 98 -8.93 34.04 31.82
N VAL A 99 -9.09 33.18 32.79
CA VAL A 99 -10.20 33.31 33.73
C VAL A 99 -9.73 34.36 34.76
N GLU A 100 -10.05 35.62 34.47
CA GLU A 100 -10.01 36.67 35.49
C GLU A 100 -11.20 36.45 36.41
N ASP A 101 -11.04 35.63 37.42
CA ASP A 101 -11.97 35.58 38.56
C ASP A 101 -11.40 36.47 39.66
N GLU A 102 -11.77 37.76 39.62
CA GLU A 102 -11.50 38.72 40.70
C GLU A 102 -12.43 38.41 41.88
N ASN A 103 -12.32 37.29 42.50
CA ASN A 103 -12.88 37.07 43.83
C ASN A 103 -11.82 37.35 44.89
N MET A 104 -11.59 38.61 45.17
CA MET A 104 -10.87 39.02 46.39
C MET A 104 -11.73 38.67 47.61
N THR A 105 -11.44 37.56 48.26
CA THR A 105 -12.04 37.22 49.55
C THR A 105 -11.10 37.72 50.65
N SER A 106 -11.45 38.85 51.26
CA SER A 106 -10.77 39.35 52.45
C SER A 106 -11.29 38.61 53.70
N TYR A 107 -10.40 37.94 54.42
CA TYR A 107 -10.68 37.27 55.68
C TYR A 107 -10.08 38.08 56.85
N LYS A 108 -10.91 38.32 57.90
CA LYS A 108 -10.41 38.91 59.12
C LYS A 108 -9.95 37.82 60.07
N ASP A 109 -8.68 37.90 60.50
CA ASP A 109 -8.11 37.05 61.53
C ASP A 109 -8.72 37.36 62.88
N LYS A 110 -8.57 36.42 63.84
CA LYS A 110 -9.05 36.57 65.22
C LYS A 110 -8.50 37.85 65.98
N ASP A 111 -7.41 38.36 65.48
CA ASP A 111 -6.75 39.57 65.96
C ASP A 111 -7.13 40.84 65.18
N GLY A 112 -8.10 40.73 64.20
CA GLY A 112 -8.63 41.89 63.51
C GLY A 112 -7.82 42.31 62.27
N ASN A 113 -6.76 41.60 61.93
CA ASN A 113 -5.98 41.86 60.70
C ASN A 113 -6.68 41.36 59.48
N VAL A 114 -6.71 42.16 58.41
CA VAL A 114 -7.24 41.78 57.10
C VAL A 114 -6.13 41.01 56.33
N ILE A 115 -6.34 39.74 56.13
CA ILE A 115 -5.49 38.93 55.26
C ILE A 115 -6.13 38.92 53.87
N GLU A 116 -5.47 39.54 52.89
CA GLU A 116 -5.84 39.43 51.49
C GLU A 116 -5.26 38.12 50.96
N ILE A 117 -6.11 37.14 50.63
CA ILE A 117 -5.71 35.93 49.96
C ILE A 117 -5.81 36.21 48.45
N THR A 118 -4.67 36.40 47.80
CA THR A 118 -4.58 36.40 46.37
C THR A 118 -4.61 34.93 45.93
N GLU A 119 -5.76 34.46 45.51
CA GLU A 119 -5.89 33.14 44.91
C GLU A 119 -5.07 33.12 43.64
N VAL A 120 -4.04 32.26 43.56
CA VAL A 120 -3.27 32.07 42.37
C VAL A 120 -4.18 31.33 41.38
N VAL A 121 -4.76 32.09 40.44
CA VAL A 121 -5.51 31.50 39.33
C VAL A 121 -4.52 30.64 38.54
N SER A 122 -4.65 29.32 38.65
CA SER A 122 -3.94 28.42 37.76
C SER A 122 -4.42 28.69 36.35
N ILE A 123 -3.53 29.17 35.49
CA ILE A 123 -3.80 29.29 34.04
C ILE A 123 -4.01 27.89 33.51
N THR A 124 -5.27 27.48 33.38
CA THR A 124 -5.61 26.22 32.73
C THR A 124 -5.56 26.48 31.23
N GLN A 125 -4.55 25.95 30.56
CA GLN A 125 -4.56 25.93 29.09
C GLN A 125 -5.75 25.12 28.63
N ALA A 126 -6.76 25.78 28.07
CA ALA A 126 -7.89 25.10 27.42
C ALA A 126 -7.51 24.79 25.99
N TYR A 127 -7.43 23.49 25.66
CA TYR A 127 -7.23 23.06 24.30
C TYR A 127 -8.54 23.20 23.49
N ARG A 128 -8.45 23.65 22.23
CA ARG A 128 -9.59 23.70 21.30
C ARG A 128 -9.92 22.30 20.77
N MET A 129 -10.51 21.48 21.65
CA MET A 129 -10.94 20.13 21.28
C MET A 129 -12.18 20.19 20.38
N TYR A 130 -12.28 19.26 19.43
CA TYR A 130 -13.43 19.11 18.52
C TYR A 130 -13.78 20.36 17.72
N ALA A 131 -12.82 21.24 17.43
CA ALA A 131 -13.09 22.40 16.59
C ALA A 131 -13.55 21.96 15.20
N ALA A 132 -14.59 22.62 14.69
CA ALA A 132 -15.11 22.34 13.36
C ALA A 132 -14.11 22.74 12.26
N PRO A 133 -14.20 22.14 11.05
CA PRO A 133 -13.41 22.56 9.91
C PRO A 133 -13.52 24.07 9.65
N SER A 134 -12.37 24.73 9.52
CA SER A 134 -12.25 26.17 9.39
C SER A 134 -11.05 26.56 8.51
N ARG A 135 -10.83 27.86 8.29
CA ARG A 135 -9.61 28.36 7.63
C ARG A 135 -8.36 28.18 8.51
N GLU A 136 -8.53 28.07 9.82
CA GLU A 136 -7.43 27.79 10.75
C GLU A 136 -7.08 26.31 10.75
N HIS A 137 -8.08 25.46 10.89
CA HIS A 137 -7.98 24.01 10.87
C HIS A 137 -8.81 23.44 9.73
N LEU A 138 -8.18 23.07 8.62
CA LEU A 138 -8.87 22.64 7.39
C LEU A 138 -9.83 21.47 7.62
N LEU A 139 -9.48 20.52 8.47
CA LEU A 139 -10.32 19.40 8.88
C LEU A 139 -10.79 19.50 10.35
N GLY A 140 -10.51 20.62 11.04
CA GLY A 140 -10.81 20.78 12.45
C GLY A 140 -9.74 20.16 13.36
N THR A 141 -10.04 20.06 14.66
CA THR A 141 -9.16 19.47 15.66
C THR A 141 -9.74 18.19 16.24
N ASP A 142 -8.86 17.34 16.78
CA ASP A 142 -9.25 16.09 17.42
C ASP A 142 -9.63 16.29 18.92
N ASP A 143 -9.84 15.18 19.62
CA ASP A 143 -10.16 15.13 21.05
C ASP A 143 -9.02 15.60 21.98
N ASN A 144 -7.84 15.84 21.44
CA ASN A 144 -6.67 16.41 22.15
C ASN A 144 -6.33 17.82 21.66
N GLY A 145 -7.16 18.43 20.80
CA GLY A 145 -6.90 19.75 20.23
C GLY A 145 -5.86 19.75 19.10
N LEU A 146 -5.48 18.57 18.56
CA LEU A 146 -4.49 18.43 17.50
C LEU A 146 -5.13 18.61 16.12
N ASP A 147 -4.44 19.29 15.20
CA ASP A 147 -4.94 19.53 13.84
C ASP A 147 -5.06 18.22 13.04
N ILE A 148 -6.28 17.88 12.60
CA ILE A 148 -6.58 16.62 11.91
C ILE A 148 -5.90 16.55 10.53
N PHE A 149 -5.80 17.67 9.80
CA PHE A 149 -5.19 17.70 8.48
C PHE A 149 -3.69 17.40 8.55
N VAL A 150 -3.00 17.99 9.54
CA VAL A 150 -1.59 17.71 9.81
C VAL A 150 -1.41 16.24 10.22
N ARG A 151 -2.23 15.76 11.15
CA ARG A 151 -2.18 14.35 11.59
C ARG A 151 -2.45 13.38 10.46
N LEU A 152 -3.30 13.73 9.49
CA LEU A 152 -3.56 12.91 8.31
C LEU A 152 -2.32 12.77 7.41
N MET A 153 -1.53 13.84 7.25
CA MET A 153 -0.28 13.84 6.50
C MET A 153 0.81 13.01 7.21
N TYR A 154 1.06 13.29 8.49
CA TYR A 154 2.05 12.54 9.29
C TYR A 154 1.65 11.08 9.49
N GLY A 155 0.36 10.81 9.70
CA GLY A 155 -0.17 9.45 9.78
C GLY A 155 0.09 8.65 8.51
N GLY A 156 -0.10 9.27 7.34
CA GLY A 156 0.25 8.67 6.07
C GLY A 156 1.74 8.39 5.93
N ARG A 157 2.58 9.32 6.38
CA ARG A 157 4.05 9.13 6.38
C ARG A 157 4.44 7.90 7.20
N ILE A 158 3.85 7.72 8.38
CA ILE A 158 4.14 6.59 9.27
C ILE A 158 3.59 5.29 8.66
N SER A 159 2.30 5.23 8.29
CA SER A 159 1.67 4.02 7.74
C SER A 159 2.34 3.55 6.44
N LEU A 160 2.69 4.46 5.52
CA LEU A 160 3.42 4.13 4.31
C LEU A 160 4.85 3.63 4.62
N THR A 161 5.57 4.27 5.53
CA THR A 161 6.93 3.86 5.93
C THR A 161 6.92 2.46 6.53
N ILE A 162 5.98 2.16 7.43
CA ILE A 162 5.79 0.80 7.99
C ILE A 162 5.55 -0.19 6.86
N GLY A 163 4.63 0.11 5.95
CA GLY A 163 4.31 -0.76 4.81
C GLY A 163 5.55 -1.11 3.99
N PHE A 164 6.34 -0.11 3.60
CA PHE A 164 7.55 -0.34 2.80
C PHE A 164 8.63 -1.14 3.55
N ILE A 165 8.94 -0.78 4.78
CA ILE A 165 9.96 -1.47 5.57
C ILE A 165 9.58 -2.94 5.77
N VAL A 166 8.33 -3.21 6.16
CA VAL A 166 7.84 -4.57 6.39
C VAL A 166 7.92 -5.39 5.10
N VAL A 167 7.41 -4.88 3.97
CA VAL A 167 7.42 -5.60 2.69
C VAL A 167 8.84 -5.90 2.21
N ILE A 168 9.78 -4.97 2.39
CA ILE A 168 11.19 -5.19 2.03
C ILE A 168 11.79 -6.30 2.92
N LEU A 169 11.57 -6.24 4.23
CA LEU A 169 12.12 -7.21 5.17
C LEU A 169 11.50 -8.61 4.98
N GLU A 170 10.18 -8.72 4.85
CA GLU A 170 9.52 -10.00 4.61
C GLU A 170 9.95 -10.63 3.28
N THR A 171 10.12 -9.79 2.24
CA THR A 171 10.62 -10.24 0.94
C THR A 171 12.05 -10.74 1.05
N LEU A 172 12.93 -10.02 1.73
CA LEU A 172 14.32 -10.42 1.92
C LEU A 172 14.42 -11.78 2.64
N ILE A 173 13.70 -11.94 3.75
CA ILE A 173 13.67 -13.20 4.51
C ILE A 173 13.05 -14.31 3.65
N GLY A 174 11.94 -14.02 2.98
CA GLY A 174 11.24 -14.98 2.12
C GLY A 174 12.08 -15.45 0.94
N VAL A 175 12.82 -14.54 0.28
CA VAL A 175 13.73 -14.86 -0.82
C VAL A 175 14.88 -15.74 -0.35
N ILE A 176 15.49 -15.43 0.79
CA ILE A 176 16.60 -16.21 1.33
C ILE A 176 16.13 -17.62 1.69
N LEU A 177 15.10 -17.74 2.53
CA LEU A 177 14.65 -19.03 3.04
C LEU A 177 13.93 -19.85 1.95
N GLY A 178 13.07 -19.22 1.15
CA GLY A 178 12.41 -19.87 0.03
C GLY A 178 13.39 -20.26 -1.07
N GLY A 179 14.41 -19.42 -1.30
CA GLY A 179 15.50 -19.69 -2.24
C GLY A 179 16.33 -20.92 -1.84
N ILE A 180 16.72 -20.99 -0.59
CA ILE A 180 17.46 -22.14 -0.03
C ILE A 180 16.59 -23.41 -0.11
N ALA A 181 15.34 -23.36 0.33
CA ALA A 181 14.41 -24.49 0.28
C ALA A 181 14.21 -25.00 -1.15
N GLY A 182 13.92 -24.11 -2.09
CA GLY A 182 13.66 -24.47 -3.49
C GLY A 182 14.90 -24.98 -4.22
N TYR A 183 16.10 -24.43 -3.93
CA TYR A 183 17.34 -24.83 -4.60
C TYR A 183 17.86 -26.17 -4.09
N PHE A 184 18.02 -26.35 -2.79
CA PHE A 184 18.59 -27.57 -2.23
C PHE A 184 17.60 -28.74 -2.19
N GLY A 185 16.31 -28.46 -1.97
CA GLY A 185 15.31 -29.50 -1.88
C GLY A 185 15.48 -30.46 -0.71
N GLY A 186 14.89 -31.66 -0.80
CA GLY A 186 15.08 -32.76 0.15
C GLY A 186 14.80 -32.38 1.61
N ILE A 187 15.73 -32.71 2.52
CA ILE A 187 15.59 -32.44 3.97
C ILE A 187 15.59 -30.94 4.28
N VAL A 188 16.41 -30.16 3.58
CA VAL A 188 16.48 -28.69 3.79
C VAL A 188 15.14 -28.04 3.50
N ASP A 189 14.52 -28.41 2.37
CA ASP A 189 13.19 -27.96 2.01
C ASP A 189 12.15 -28.36 3.06
N GLN A 190 12.15 -29.62 3.48
CA GLN A 190 11.22 -30.12 4.49
C GLN A 190 11.32 -29.35 5.81
N ILE A 191 12.53 -29.08 6.30
CA ILE A 191 12.72 -28.34 7.56
C ILE A 191 12.20 -26.90 7.41
N ILE A 192 12.61 -26.18 6.36
CA ILE A 192 12.18 -24.79 6.15
C ILE A 192 10.67 -24.72 5.97
N MET A 193 10.07 -25.62 5.20
CA MET A 193 8.61 -25.63 5.00
C MET A 193 7.86 -26.02 6.28
N ARG A 194 8.42 -26.85 7.17
CA ARG A 194 7.81 -27.08 8.49
C ARG A 194 7.77 -25.82 9.34
N ILE A 195 8.84 -25.02 9.31
CA ILE A 195 8.86 -23.74 10.01
C ILE A 195 7.79 -22.82 9.40
N VAL A 196 7.72 -22.70 8.08
CA VAL A 196 6.67 -21.94 7.37
C VAL A 196 5.27 -22.41 7.76
N ASP A 197 5.03 -23.73 7.85
CA ASP A 197 3.74 -24.29 8.22
C ASP A 197 3.37 -23.93 9.67
N ILE A 198 4.32 -23.99 10.61
CA ILE A 198 4.14 -23.57 12.00
C ILE A 198 3.68 -22.10 12.05
N PHE A 199 4.39 -21.19 11.36
CA PHE A 199 4.00 -19.77 11.32
C PHE A 199 2.59 -19.56 10.74
N ASN A 200 2.20 -20.33 9.72
CA ASN A 200 0.87 -20.21 9.12
C ASN A 200 -0.26 -20.85 9.95
N CYS A 201 0.06 -21.81 10.84
CA CYS A 201 -0.94 -22.41 11.75
C CYS A 201 -1.25 -21.51 12.96
N VAL A 202 -0.35 -20.58 13.26
CA VAL A 202 -0.49 -19.69 14.41
C VAL A 202 -1.46 -18.55 14.08
N PRO A 203 -2.50 -18.33 14.89
CA PRO A 203 -3.41 -17.21 14.69
C PRO A 203 -2.70 -15.89 14.98
N THR A 204 -2.27 -15.21 13.90
CA THR A 204 -1.36 -14.07 13.95
C THR A 204 -1.92 -12.91 14.78
N LEU A 205 -3.21 -12.53 14.59
CA LEU A 205 -3.82 -11.41 15.33
C LEU A 205 -3.80 -11.61 16.84
N PRO A 206 -4.27 -12.73 17.43
CA PRO A 206 -4.19 -12.96 18.87
C PRO A 206 -2.76 -12.87 19.42
N ILE A 207 -1.76 -13.39 18.71
CA ILE A 207 -0.37 -13.31 19.17
C ILE A 207 0.15 -11.88 19.15
N LEU A 208 -0.15 -11.12 18.11
CA LEU A 208 0.22 -9.72 18.02
C LEU A 208 -0.46 -8.88 19.11
N LEU A 209 -1.73 -9.20 19.46
CA LEU A 209 -2.45 -8.61 20.58
C LEU A 209 -1.69 -8.83 21.89
N ILE A 210 -1.32 -10.07 22.19
CA ILE A 210 -0.57 -10.40 23.41
C ILE A 210 0.79 -9.70 23.42
N ALA A 211 1.55 -9.77 22.32
CA ALA A 211 2.87 -9.17 22.21
C ALA A 211 2.83 -7.66 22.40
N SER A 212 1.88 -6.96 21.77
CA SER A 212 1.71 -5.50 21.96
C SER A 212 1.31 -5.14 23.37
N SER A 213 0.42 -5.91 24.00
CA SER A 213 0.02 -5.70 25.41
C SER A 213 1.24 -5.81 26.35
N VAL A 214 2.10 -6.80 26.13
CA VAL A 214 3.35 -6.97 26.90
C VAL A 214 4.27 -5.77 26.71
N ILE A 215 4.43 -5.25 25.47
CA ILE A 215 5.32 -4.12 25.21
C ILE A 215 4.76 -2.83 25.78
N ASN A 216 3.45 -2.64 25.70
CA ASN A 216 2.83 -1.47 26.35
C ASN A 216 3.05 -1.48 27.86
N SER A 217 3.18 -2.67 28.50
CA SER A 217 3.51 -2.78 29.93
C SER A 217 4.95 -2.43 30.28
N TRP A 218 5.86 -2.37 29.28
CA TRP A 218 7.29 -2.06 29.50
C TRP A 218 7.62 -0.56 29.42
N ASP A 219 6.60 0.30 29.30
CA ASP A 219 6.75 1.77 29.19
C ASP A 219 7.74 2.20 28.09
N VAL A 220 7.65 1.51 26.94
CA VAL A 220 8.49 1.76 25.77
C VAL A 220 8.00 3.01 25.06
N SER A 221 8.90 3.91 24.68
CA SER A 221 8.55 5.13 23.95
C SER A 221 7.83 4.82 22.61
N ALA A 222 6.89 5.67 22.19
CA ALA A 222 6.11 5.50 20.96
C ALA A 222 6.96 5.24 19.71
N ASP A 223 8.13 5.89 19.61
CA ASP A 223 9.06 5.67 18.48
C ASP A 223 9.59 4.23 18.44
N LYS A 224 9.93 3.65 19.60
CA LYS A 224 10.41 2.27 19.66
C LYS A 224 9.31 1.25 19.43
N GLN A 225 8.07 1.57 19.81
CA GLN A 225 6.91 0.71 19.56
C GLN A 225 6.65 0.54 18.04
N ILE A 226 6.89 1.57 17.22
CA ILE A 226 6.78 1.48 15.76
C ILE A 226 7.75 0.42 15.20
N TYR A 227 9.02 0.43 15.62
CA TYR A 227 9.99 -0.58 15.17
C TYR A 227 9.60 -1.99 15.61
N PHE A 228 9.06 -2.11 16.81
CA PHE A 228 8.59 -3.41 17.30
C PHE A 228 7.40 -3.92 16.48
N LEU A 229 6.44 -3.05 16.17
CA LEU A 229 5.31 -3.37 15.31
C LEU A 229 5.79 -3.87 13.93
N MET A 230 6.75 -3.16 13.31
CA MET A 230 7.36 -3.58 12.04
C MET A 230 8.00 -4.97 12.15
N ALA A 231 8.79 -5.22 13.21
CA ALA A 231 9.44 -6.50 13.43
C ALA A 231 8.43 -7.64 13.61
N MET A 232 7.36 -7.40 14.36
CA MET A 232 6.30 -8.37 14.59
C MET A 232 5.52 -8.70 13.31
N ILE A 233 5.10 -7.69 12.55
CA ILE A 233 4.42 -7.93 11.27
C ILE A 233 5.36 -8.72 10.34
N THR A 234 6.61 -8.31 10.20
CA THR A 234 7.61 -8.99 9.37
C THR A 234 7.78 -10.46 9.78
N LEU A 235 7.86 -10.73 11.09
CA LEU A 235 8.06 -12.07 11.63
C LEU A 235 6.97 -13.07 11.20
N PHE A 236 5.75 -12.59 10.99
CA PHE A 236 4.63 -13.45 10.57
C PHE A 236 4.34 -13.41 9.07
N SER A 237 4.75 -12.37 8.34
CA SER A 237 4.38 -12.18 6.92
C SER A 237 5.32 -12.88 5.94
N TRP A 238 6.61 -13.08 6.29
CA TRP A 238 7.63 -13.64 5.38
C TRP A 238 7.30 -15.03 4.81
N SER A 239 6.49 -15.80 5.53
CA SER A 239 6.17 -17.20 5.20
C SER A 239 5.48 -17.36 3.84
N GLY A 240 4.62 -16.40 3.46
CA GLY A 240 3.94 -16.36 2.17
C GLY A 240 4.93 -16.17 1.01
N VAL A 241 5.86 -15.22 1.17
CA VAL A 241 6.91 -14.94 0.18
C VAL A 241 7.86 -16.13 0.04
N ALA A 242 8.25 -16.77 1.16
CA ALA A 242 9.12 -17.95 1.13
C ALA A 242 8.51 -19.11 0.33
N ARG A 243 7.20 -19.36 0.51
CA ARG A 243 6.49 -20.40 -0.24
C ARG A 243 6.39 -20.07 -1.73
N LEU A 244 6.14 -18.81 -2.08
CA LEU A 244 6.11 -18.36 -3.47
C LEU A 244 7.47 -18.54 -4.15
N VAL A 245 8.55 -18.05 -3.52
CA VAL A 245 9.93 -18.14 -4.05
C VAL A 245 10.37 -19.57 -4.21
N ARG A 246 10.11 -20.41 -3.19
CA ARG A 246 10.39 -21.86 -3.27
C ARG A 246 9.73 -22.50 -4.48
N GLY A 247 8.42 -22.23 -4.69
CA GLY A 247 7.68 -22.78 -5.82
C GLY A 247 8.25 -22.38 -7.17
N GLN A 248 8.63 -21.11 -7.32
CA GLN A 248 9.27 -20.60 -8.54
C GLN A 248 10.66 -21.24 -8.77
N ILE A 249 11.49 -21.31 -7.74
CA ILE A 249 12.85 -21.86 -7.86
C ILE A 249 12.82 -23.37 -8.17
N LEU A 250 11.88 -24.12 -7.58
CA LEU A 250 11.71 -25.55 -7.92
C LEU A 250 11.41 -25.72 -9.40
N SER A 251 10.50 -24.93 -9.97
CA SER A 251 10.18 -24.99 -11.40
C SER A 251 11.34 -24.56 -12.30
N LEU A 252 12.05 -23.50 -11.92
CA LEU A 252 13.16 -22.96 -12.70
C LEU A 252 14.40 -23.85 -12.65
N ARG A 253 14.64 -24.53 -11.54
CA ARG A 253 15.79 -25.42 -11.35
C ARG A 253 15.78 -26.60 -12.32
N GLU A 254 14.60 -27.07 -12.72
CA GLU A 254 14.40 -28.20 -13.63
C GLU A 254 14.52 -27.82 -15.12
N GLN A 255 14.74 -26.54 -15.43
CA GLN A 255 14.90 -26.08 -16.81
C GLN A 255 16.26 -26.46 -17.39
N GLU A 256 16.31 -26.72 -18.71
CA GLU A 256 17.49 -27.16 -19.43
C GLU A 256 18.70 -26.21 -19.25
N TYR A 257 18.49 -24.90 -19.24
CA TYR A 257 19.58 -23.94 -19.02
C TYR A 257 20.23 -24.07 -17.67
N MET A 258 19.51 -24.50 -16.64
CA MET A 258 20.07 -24.74 -15.31
C MET A 258 20.94 -25.99 -15.28
N THR A 259 20.52 -27.06 -15.96
CA THR A 259 21.35 -28.27 -16.17
C THR A 259 22.61 -27.91 -16.92
N ALA A 260 22.56 -27.08 -17.95
CA ALA A 260 23.75 -26.60 -18.65
C ALA A 260 24.71 -25.84 -17.74
N THR A 261 24.23 -24.99 -16.82
CA THR A 261 25.09 -24.28 -15.83
C THR A 261 25.78 -25.24 -14.86
N GLU A 262 25.16 -26.38 -14.56
CA GLU A 262 25.71 -27.40 -13.69
C GLU A 262 26.85 -28.16 -14.39
N VAL A 263 26.62 -28.59 -15.63
CA VAL A 263 27.62 -29.25 -16.46
C VAL A 263 28.85 -28.36 -16.70
N MET A 264 28.63 -27.03 -16.87
CA MET A 264 29.71 -26.04 -16.99
C MET A 264 30.46 -25.76 -15.68
N GLY A 265 30.07 -26.38 -14.55
CA GLY A 265 30.74 -26.19 -13.26
C GLY A 265 30.54 -24.83 -12.62
N ILE A 266 29.45 -24.08 -12.98
CA ILE A 266 29.15 -22.77 -12.39
C ILE A 266 28.86 -22.96 -10.89
N PRO A 267 29.51 -22.19 -10.00
CA PRO A 267 29.31 -22.32 -8.55
C PRO A 267 27.88 -22.01 -8.13
N THR A 268 27.40 -22.72 -7.11
CA THR A 268 26.01 -22.67 -6.61
C THR A 268 25.50 -21.24 -6.37
N TRP A 269 26.31 -20.39 -5.70
CA TRP A 269 25.91 -19.02 -5.42
C TRP A 269 25.60 -18.23 -6.70
N ARG A 270 26.40 -18.44 -7.76
CA ARG A 270 26.21 -17.76 -9.04
C ARG A 270 24.98 -18.30 -9.77
N ARG A 271 24.71 -19.62 -9.67
CA ARG A 271 23.49 -20.24 -10.20
C ARG A 271 22.24 -19.61 -9.54
N ILE A 272 22.26 -19.42 -8.23
CA ILE A 272 21.13 -18.82 -7.49
C ILE A 272 20.96 -17.33 -7.82
N PHE A 273 22.00 -16.51 -7.61
CA PHE A 273 21.86 -15.05 -7.68
C PHE A 273 21.88 -14.48 -9.10
N VAL A 274 22.53 -15.13 -10.06
CA VAL A 274 22.66 -14.64 -11.44
C VAL A 274 21.67 -15.29 -12.39
N HIS A 275 21.32 -16.56 -12.16
CA HIS A 275 20.46 -17.30 -13.09
C HIS A 275 19.04 -17.52 -12.56
N LEU A 276 18.85 -17.91 -11.30
CA LEU A 276 17.50 -18.18 -10.76
C LEU A 276 16.81 -16.92 -10.26
N LEU A 277 17.42 -16.16 -9.37
CA LEU A 277 16.80 -15.01 -8.72
C LEU A 277 16.29 -13.95 -9.72
N PRO A 278 17.02 -13.56 -10.77
CA PRO A 278 16.50 -12.61 -11.76
C PRO A 278 15.24 -13.08 -12.49
N ASN A 279 15.08 -14.39 -12.67
CA ASN A 279 13.88 -14.96 -13.28
C ASN A 279 12.68 -15.02 -12.33
N VAL A 280 12.92 -14.98 -11.01
CA VAL A 280 11.87 -14.89 -9.97
C VAL A 280 11.45 -13.43 -9.74
N MET A 281 12.32 -12.45 -10.04
CA MET A 281 12.09 -11.02 -9.77
C MET A 281 10.76 -10.47 -10.32
N PRO A 282 10.32 -10.79 -11.53
CA PRO A 282 9.03 -10.30 -12.03
C PRO A 282 7.89 -10.65 -11.09
N GLN A 283 7.79 -11.92 -10.67
CA GLN A 283 6.75 -12.37 -9.75
C GLN A 283 6.91 -11.77 -8.34
N LEU A 284 8.15 -11.56 -7.89
CA LEU A 284 8.43 -10.91 -6.61
C LEU A 284 7.95 -9.45 -6.60
N ILE A 285 8.26 -8.67 -7.64
CA ILE A 285 7.87 -7.27 -7.75
C ILE A 285 6.34 -7.14 -7.67
N VAL A 286 5.61 -8.00 -8.38
CA VAL A 286 4.14 -8.05 -8.30
C VAL A 286 3.68 -8.38 -6.89
N SER A 287 4.26 -9.42 -6.27
CA SER A 287 3.91 -9.84 -4.91
C SER A 287 4.20 -8.74 -3.87
N MET A 288 5.35 -8.07 -3.99
CA MET A 288 5.72 -6.93 -3.12
C MET A 288 4.72 -5.78 -3.25
N THR A 289 4.34 -5.43 -4.48
CA THR A 289 3.43 -4.31 -4.72
C THR A 289 2.04 -4.58 -4.13
N LEU A 290 1.49 -5.78 -4.34
CA LEU A 290 0.23 -6.20 -3.74
C LEU A 290 0.36 -6.34 -2.21
N GLY A 291 1.51 -6.79 -1.73
CA GLY A 291 1.85 -6.91 -0.31
C GLY A 291 1.78 -5.58 0.44
N LEU A 292 2.21 -4.47 -0.19
CA LEU A 292 2.14 -3.13 0.42
C LEU A 292 0.72 -2.75 0.85
N GLY A 293 -0.27 -2.95 -0.01
CA GLY A 293 -1.67 -2.70 0.34
C GLY A 293 -2.15 -3.54 1.51
N SER A 294 -1.76 -4.82 1.53
CA SER A 294 -2.12 -5.77 2.61
C SER A 294 -1.46 -5.39 3.93
N VAL A 295 -0.18 -5.02 3.94
CA VAL A 295 0.56 -4.63 5.16
C VAL A 295 0.00 -3.33 5.73
N ILE A 296 -0.33 -2.32 4.90
CA ILE A 296 -0.95 -1.07 5.35
C ILE A 296 -2.31 -1.34 6.01
N LEU A 297 -3.13 -2.20 5.41
CA LEU A 297 -4.41 -2.59 5.99
C LEU A 297 -4.23 -3.34 7.31
N TYR A 298 -3.22 -4.21 7.39
CA TYR A 298 -2.90 -4.98 8.58
C TYR A 298 -2.36 -4.08 9.73
N GLU A 299 -1.46 -3.15 9.42
CA GLU A 299 -1.00 -2.11 10.36
C GLU A 299 -2.19 -1.30 10.88
N SER A 300 -3.06 -0.84 9.99
CA SER A 300 -4.24 -0.06 10.35
C SER A 300 -5.19 -0.83 11.25
N THR A 301 -5.35 -2.14 11.02
CA THR A 301 -6.17 -3.02 11.89
C THR A 301 -5.55 -3.13 13.29
N LEU A 302 -4.24 -3.32 13.39
CA LEU A 302 -3.55 -3.37 14.69
C LEU A 302 -3.62 -2.02 15.42
N SER A 303 -3.43 -0.93 14.71
CA SER A 303 -3.56 0.43 15.24
C SER A 303 -4.99 0.72 15.72
N TYR A 304 -6.00 0.29 14.98
CA TYR A 304 -7.40 0.36 15.37
C TYR A 304 -7.68 -0.39 16.68
N LEU A 305 -7.09 -1.57 16.86
CA LEU A 305 -7.19 -2.36 18.08
C LEU A 305 -6.33 -1.83 19.25
N GLY A 306 -5.70 -0.66 19.10
CA GLY A 306 -4.86 -0.05 20.13
C GLY A 306 -3.48 -0.68 20.28
N LEU A 307 -3.03 -1.45 19.29
CA LEU A 307 -1.77 -2.20 19.32
C LEU A 307 -0.72 -1.65 18.36
N GLY A 308 -1.10 -0.63 17.62
CA GLY A 308 -0.25 0.02 16.62
C GLY A 308 0.54 1.19 17.20
N VAL A 309 0.64 2.22 16.38
CA VAL A 309 1.31 3.47 16.72
C VAL A 309 0.59 4.15 17.89
N GLN A 310 1.35 4.50 18.93
CA GLN A 310 0.78 5.13 20.12
C GLN A 310 0.84 6.67 20.06
N PRO A 311 -0.12 7.36 20.70
CA PRO A 311 -0.01 8.82 20.90
C PRO A 311 1.35 9.23 21.51
N PRO A 312 1.89 10.42 21.17
CA PRO A 312 1.26 11.47 20.37
C PRO A 312 1.35 11.28 18.85
N LYS A 313 2.08 10.27 18.36
CA LYS A 313 2.23 10.00 16.93
C LYS A 313 0.90 9.63 16.27
N ALA A 314 0.73 10.05 15.02
CA ALA A 314 -0.42 9.70 14.21
C ALA A 314 -0.10 8.54 13.24
N ALA A 315 -1.05 7.64 13.06
CA ALA A 315 -1.12 6.71 11.94
C ALA A 315 -2.56 6.70 11.43
N TRP A 316 -2.80 6.34 10.18
CA TRP A 316 -4.18 6.31 9.68
C TRP A 316 -5.09 5.38 10.50
N GLY A 317 -4.55 4.24 10.94
CA GLY A 317 -5.29 3.30 11.78
C GLY A 317 -5.68 3.88 13.14
N THR A 318 -4.79 4.63 13.81
CA THR A 318 -5.10 5.29 15.09
C THR A 318 -6.10 6.44 14.93
N MET A 319 -6.16 7.07 13.75
CA MET A 319 -7.20 8.06 13.47
C MET A 319 -8.58 7.41 13.28
N ILE A 320 -8.62 6.22 12.62
CA ILE A 320 -9.88 5.48 12.46
C ILE A 320 -10.38 4.95 13.80
N SER A 321 -9.51 4.53 14.73
CA SER A 321 -9.93 4.00 16.03
C SER A 321 -10.74 5.00 16.88
N LYS A 322 -10.65 6.30 16.57
CA LYS A 322 -11.53 7.30 17.18
C LYS A 322 -13.01 7.06 16.91
N ALA A 323 -13.35 6.35 15.83
CA ALA A 323 -14.72 5.96 15.50
C ALA A 323 -15.32 4.91 16.46
N ASP A 324 -14.54 4.31 17.37
CA ASP A 324 -15.05 3.45 18.44
C ASP A 324 -15.92 4.22 19.44
N ASN A 325 -15.72 5.53 19.55
CA ASN A 325 -16.57 6.39 20.35
C ASN A 325 -17.85 6.74 19.54
N PRO A 326 -19.07 6.35 20.00
CA PRO A 326 -20.30 6.62 19.27
C PRO A 326 -20.58 8.11 19.01
N VAL A 327 -20.10 9.01 19.89
CA VAL A 327 -20.23 10.45 19.75
C VAL A 327 -19.34 10.94 18.60
N ILE A 328 -18.09 10.46 18.53
CA ILE A 328 -17.16 10.83 17.46
C ILE A 328 -17.63 10.22 16.13
N LEU A 329 -18.09 8.98 16.15
CA LEU A 329 -18.60 8.30 14.96
C LEU A 329 -19.74 9.09 14.28
N SER A 330 -20.69 9.60 15.06
CA SER A 330 -21.88 10.29 14.53
C SER A 330 -21.70 11.80 14.33
N ASN A 331 -20.95 12.49 15.20
CA ASN A 331 -20.90 13.95 15.21
C ASN A 331 -19.58 14.53 14.67
N HIS A 332 -18.49 13.74 14.62
CA HIS A 332 -17.16 14.21 14.25
C HIS A 332 -16.54 13.33 13.15
N MET A 333 -17.27 13.16 12.02
CA MET A 333 -16.79 12.37 10.88
C MET A 333 -15.44 12.87 10.32
N ASN A 334 -15.17 14.17 10.46
CA ASN A 334 -13.90 14.78 10.05
C ASN A 334 -12.67 14.18 10.75
N MET A 335 -12.82 13.53 11.90
CA MET A 335 -11.70 12.94 12.65
C MET A 335 -11.24 11.58 12.09
N TRP A 336 -12.16 10.74 11.61
CA TRP A 336 -11.87 9.37 11.20
C TRP A 336 -12.07 9.10 9.71
N LEU A 337 -13.09 9.70 9.09
CA LEU A 337 -13.44 9.44 7.68
C LEU A 337 -12.29 9.76 6.69
N PRO A 338 -11.56 10.90 6.82
CA PRO A 338 -10.45 11.20 5.93
C PRO A 338 -9.35 10.14 5.97
N ALA A 339 -9.02 9.61 7.16
CA ALA A 339 -8.03 8.54 7.31
C ALA A 339 -8.51 7.24 6.65
N GLY A 340 -9.80 6.90 6.79
CA GLY A 340 -10.41 5.77 6.09
C GLY A 340 -10.31 5.89 4.57
N ILE A 341 -10.58 7.07 4.03
CA ILE A 341 -10.46 7.34 2.59
C ILE A 341 -8.99 7.17 2.14
N MET A 342 -8.03 7.67 2.91
CA MET A 342 -6.60 7.53 2.57
C MET A 342 -6.14 6.07 2.55
N ILE A 343 -6.61 5.23 3.49
CA ILE A 343 -6.33 3.78 3.46
C ILE A 343 -6.93 3.13 2.22
N VAL A 344 -8.19 3.45 1.87
CA VAL A 344 -8.83 2.91 0.67
C VAL A 344 -8.04 3.31 -0.59
N ILE A 345 -7.63 4.58 -0.70
CA ILE A 345 -6.81 5.07 -1.82
C ILE A 345 -5.46 4.33 -1.86
N ALA A 346 -4.81 4.11 -0.71
CA ALA A 346 -3.54 3.39 -0.64
C ALA A 346 -3.69 1.95 -1.12
N VAL A 347 -4.66 1.21 -0.58
CA VAL A 347 -4.90 -0.20 -0.93
C VAL A 347 -5.26 -0.34 -2.40
N LEU A 348 -6.19 0.46 -2.90
CA LEU A 348 -6.57 0.43 -4.32
C LEU A 348 -5.42 0.86 -5.23
N GLY A 349 -4.66 1.89 -4.85
CA GLY A 349 -3.51 2.37 -5.61
C GLY A 349 -2.44 1.29 -5.78
N PHE A 350 -2.05 0.62 -4.69
CA PHE A 350 -1.09 -0.48 -4.75
C PHE A 350 -1.64 -1.70 -5.51
N ASN A 351 -2.92 -2.05 -5.35
CA ASN A 351 -3.54 -3.14 -6.08
C ASN A 351 -3.58 -2.87 -7.60
N PHE A 352 -4.00 -1.67 -8.02
CA PHE A 352 -4.03 -1.32 -9.45
C PHE A 352 -2.64 -1.29 -10.08
N VAL A 353 -1.63 -0.82 -9.35
CA VAL A 353 -0.23 -0.88 -9.81
C VAL A 353 0.27 -2.32 -9.85
N GLY A 354 -0.02 -3.11 -8.82
CA GLY A 354 0.38 -4.52 -8.74
C GLY A 354 -0.23 -5.38 -9.85
N ASP A 355 -1.54 -5.23 -10.10
CA ASP A 355 -2.23 -5.92 -11.19
C ASP A 355 -1.71 -5.48 -12.56
N GLY A 356 -1.47 -4.18 -12.75
CA GLY A 356 -0.86 -3.68 -13.98
C GLY A 356 0.56 -4.18 -14.22
N LEU A 357 1.38 -4.33 -13.18
CA LEU A 357 2.69 -4.96 -13.27
C LEU A 357 2.57 -6.44 -13.61
N ARG A 358 1.62 -7.14 -12.99
CA ARG A 358 1.35 -8.56 -13.29
C ARG A 358 1.00 -8.76 -14.76
N ASP A 359 0.06 -7.97 -15.30
CA ASP A 359 -0.35 -8.05 -16.69
C ASP A 359 0.79 -7.69 -17.66
N ALA A 360 1.60 -6.69 -17.30
CA ALA A 360 2.73 -6.26 -18.10
C ALA A 360 3.88 -7.28 -18.15
N MET A 361 4.04 -8.06 -17.08
CA MET A 361 5.10 -9.09 -16.94
C MET A 361 4.65 -10.47 -17.42
N ASP A 362 3.36 -10.69 -17.67
CA ASP A 362 2.86 -11.99 -18.19
C ASP A 362 3.30 -12.18 -19.65
N PRO A 363 4.13 -13.22 -19.94
CA PRO A 363 4.57 -13.50 -21.29
C PRO A 363 3.45 -14.05 -22.20
N LYS A 364 2.34 -14.54 -21.61
CA LYS A 364 1.19 -15.09 -22.33
C LYS A 364 0.13 -14.04 -22.68
N ALA A 365 0.20 -12.86 -22.12
CA ALA A 365 -0.69 -11.75 -22.44
C ALA A 365 -0.35 -11.16 -23.83
N ARG A 366 -0.53 -11.98 -24.90
CA ARG A 366 -0.53 -11.55 -26.29
C ARG A 366 -1.96 -11.10 -26.62
N LYS A 367 -2.25 -9.84 -26.45
CA LYS A 367 -3.34 -9.16 -27.15
C LYS A 367 -2.86 -7.78 -27.58
#